data_a4ca863693106d2b457bdcc62ecb7690
#
_entry.id   a4ca863693106d2b457bdcc62ecb7690
#
_cell.length_a   1.000
_cell.length_b   1.000
_cell.length_c   1.000
_cell.angle_alpha   90.00
_cell.angle_beta   90.00
_cell.angle_gamma   90.00
#
_symmetry.space_group_name_H-M   'P 1'
#
loop_
_entity.id
_entity.type
_entity.pdbx_description
1 polymer ?
#
loop_
_entity_poly.entity_id
_entity_poly.type
_entity_poly.pdbx_seq_one_letter_code
_entity_poly.pdbx_strand_id
1 'polypeptide(L)'
;LPMTSIDGMNWNYDVTVYPKNERTAPTLEKTLRESKTDTGKNDGTDSITDGYAHTATASVGDVVDYQIISTLPTITSKATSLTTYTFVDTMSEGIRYNRSDVIIEFFRDAGCTDEITTWDEDSGKFVVSYDDAQNTMTIGMTETGLVEINESEGVYTDSVKRGYSDCTMRITYTATLTADAQLGDTDNPNEVVLTWKRTNTGYFDTLQDCCHVYTYGVDVLKQFSDGKGDLANVHFLLHNDTDGYFVTAELVDGVYYVTGHEAKESKATAFVPNGEGHIRVMGLEDDTYTLTETDTDMGYVLLKDGIEIVITAAEGESACETCGAKLLTASGSVNGDAVDMESGNAIVPLTVINNPGFDLPKAGGYGTWMFTVGGCMLLGVAAFIVVRGRKHNRNDQ
;
A
#
# COMPACT_ATOMS: atom_id res chain seq x y z
N LEU A 1 8.01 59.26 -13.48
CA LEU A 1 8.34 59.79 -14.80
C LEU A 1 7.28 60.81 -15.20
N PRO A 2 7.63 62.09 -15.42
CA PRO A 2 6.68 63.05 -15.90
C PRO A 2 6.30 62.72 -17.35
N MET A 3 5.02 62.72 -17.65
CA MET A 3 4.50 62.49 -18.99
C MET A 3 3.81 63.76 -19.47
N THR A 4 4.08 64.16 -20.72
CA THR A 4 3.41 65.32 -21.32
C THR A 4 1.95 64.98 -21.60
N SER A 5 1.07 65.99 -21.43
CA SER A 5 -0.29 65.91 -21.93
C SER A 5 -0.32 65.80 -23.46
N ILE A 6 -1.46 65.44 -24.01
CA ILE A 6 -1.67 65.30 -25.47
C ILE A 6 -1.38 66.61 -26.26
N ASP A 7 -1.49 67.76 -25.61
CA ASP A 7 -1.18 69.09 -26.17
C ASP A 7 0.30 69.51 -26.06
N GLY A 8 1.13 68.69 -25.36
CA GLY A 8 2.56 68.93 -25.21
C GLY A 8 2.93 70.05 -24.27
N MET A 9 1.97 70.71 -23.63
CA MET A 9 2.23 71.94 -22.86
C MET A 9 2.12 71.75 -21.34
N ASN A 10 1.43 70.69 -20.87
CA ASN A 10 1.24 70.47 -19.45
C ASN A 10 1.92 69.17 -19.02
N TRP A 11 2.63 69.19 -17.88
CA TRP A 11 3.20 67.98 -17.27
C TRP A 11 2.16 67.37 -16.35
N ASN A 12 1.86 66.11 -16.57
CA ASN A 12 1.01 65.35 -15.66
C ASN A 12 1.92 64.62 -14.67
N TYR A 13 1.82 64.97 -13.41
CA TYR A 13 2.56 64.37 -12.31
C TYR A 13 1.75 63.31 -11.56
N ASP A 14 0.47 63.21 -11.89
CA ASP A 14 -0.46 62.30 -11.24
C ASP A 14 -0.84 61.19 -12.24
N VAL A 15 0.16 60.35 -12.60
CA VAL A 15 -0.05 59.20 -13.49
C VAL A 15 -0.27 57.97 -12.64
N THR A 16 -1.52 57.54 -12.53
CA THR A 16 -1.83 56.21 -11.99
C THR A 16 -1.49 55.17 -13.04
N VAL A 17 -0.38 54.49 -12.86
CA VAL A 17 -0.01 53.32 -13.68
C VAL A 17 -0.72 52.10 -13.06
N TYR A 18 -1.66 51.54 -13.76
CA TYR A 18 -2.16 50.21 -13.49
C TYR A 18 -1.25 49.20 -14.19
N PRO A 19 -0.28 48.57 -13.48
CA PRO A 19 0.51 47.53 -14.09
C PRO A 19 -0.43 46.36 -14.39
N LYS A 20 -0.68 46.08 -15.66
CA LYS A 20 -1.29 44.82 -16.11
C LYS A 20 -0.27 43.71 -15.99
N ASN A 21 0.14 43.42 -14.79
CA ASN A 21 0.92 42.22 -14.49
C ASN A 21 -0.03 41.22 -13.82
N GLU A 22 -0.90 40.56 -14.57
CA GLU A 22 -1.40 39.27 -14.20
C GLU A 22 -0.21 38.30 -14.27
N ARG A 23 0.49 38.13 -13.14
CA ARG A 23 1.40 37.03 -12.94
C ARG A 23 0.54 35.84 -12.61
N THR A 24 0.17 35.05 -13.59
CA THR A 24 -0.31 33.70 -13.32
C THR A 24 0.90 32.87 -12.90
N ALA A 25 0.92 32.48 -11.62
CA ALA A 25 1.86 31.45 -11.15
C ALA A 25 1.40 30.10 -11.72
N PRO A 26 2.31 29.13 -11.89
CA PRO A 26 1.91 27.74 -12.11
C PRO A 26 1.13 27.21 -10.91
N THR A 27 0.44 26.11 -11.08
CA THR A 27 -0.08 25.30 -9.98
C THR A 27 0.81 24.08 -9.77
N LEU A 28 0.67 23.42 -8.63
CA LEU A 28 1.35 22.17 -8.35
C LEU A 28 0.41 21.32 -7.50
N GLU A 29 0.21 20.07 -7.91
CA GLU A 29 -0.55 19.06 -7.18
C GLU A 29 0.17 17.73 -7.32
N LYS A 30 0.36 17.03 -6.23
CA LYS A 30 1.01 15.73 -6.19
C LYS A 30 0.09 14.71 -5.56
N THR A 31 -0.12 13.61 -6.25
CA THR A 31 -1.01 12.52 -5.84
C THR A 31 -0.37 11.16 -6.12
N LEU A 32 -0.92 10.13 -5.49
CA LEU A 32 -0.51 8.75 -5.68
C LEU A 32 -1.75 7.85 -5.72
N ARG A 33 -1.53 6.62 -6.15
CA ARG A 33 -2.49 5.52 -6.03
C ARG A 33 -1.74 4.19 -5.99
N GLU A 34 -2.36 3.15 -5.49
CA GLU A 34 -1.92 1.79 -5.74
C GLU A 34 -1.95 1.48 -7.24
N SER A 35 -0.94 0.80 -7.75
CA SER A 35 -0.84 0.55 -9.19
C SER A 35 -1.82 -0.52 -9.64
N LYS A 36 -2.65 -0.19 -10.63
CA LYS A 36 -3.56 -1.15 -11.29
C LYS A 36 -2.83 -2.28 -12.01
N THR A 37 -1.53 -2.12 -12.28
CA THR A 37 -0.72 -3.15 -12.94
C THR A 37 -0.16 -4.17 -11.96
N ASP A 38 -0.20 -3.90 -10.67
CA ASP A 38 0.30 -4.77 -9.61
C ASP A 38 -0.79 -5.70 -9.11
N THR A 39 -1.59 -5.27 -8.14
CA THR A 39 -2.63 -6.11 -7.53
C THR A 39 -3.93 -6.11 -8.32
N GLY A 40 -4.14 -5.12 -9.16
CA GLY A 40 -5.34 -4.99 -9.99
C GLY A 40 -6.47 -4.23 -9.32
N LYS A 41 -6.29 -3.77 -8.10
CA LYS A 41 -7.24 -2.92 -7.39
C LYS A 41 -6.64 -1.58 -7.05
N ASN A 42 -7.49 -0.59 -7.00
CA ASN A 42 -7.17 0.76 -6.67
C ASN A 42 -8.16 1.19 -5.59
N ASP A 43 -7.73 1.24 -4.38
CA ASP A 43 -8.50 1.57 -3.19
C ASP A 43 -8.27 2.99 -2.68
N GLY A 44 -7.62 3.83 -3.49
CA GLY A 44 -7.48 5.25 -3.21
C GLY A 44 -8.85 5.90 -2.96
N THR A 45 -8.99 6.51 -1.79
CA THR A 45 -10.29 6.93 -1.24
C THR A 45 -10.84 8.18 -1.89
N ASP A 46 -10.01 9.02 -2.51
CA ASP A 46 -10.42 10.31 -3.09
C ASP A 46 -9.85 10.51 -4.49
N SER A 47 -10.52 9.91 -5.44
CA SER A 47 -10.12 10.00 -6.83
C SER A 47 -10.51 11.32 -7.46
N ILE A 48 -9.56 12.22 -7.65
CA ILE A 48 -9.74 13.36 -8.55
C ILE A 48 -9.68 12.89 -9.99
N THR A 49 -8.80 11.94 -10.31
CA THR A 49 -8.70 11.35 -11.64
C THR A 49 -8.18 9.91 -11.52
N ASP A 50 -9.06 8.94 -11.77
CA ASP A 50 -8.72 7.52 -11.92
C ASP A 50 -8.06 6.90 -10.66
N GLY A 51 -8.50 7.29 -9.47
CA GLY A 51 -8.04 6.77 -8.18
C GLY A 51 -6.84 7.47 -7.55
N TYR A 52 -6.28 8.50 -8.16
CA TYR A 52 -5.23 9.30 -7.55
C TYR A 52 -5.75 10.17 -6.41
N ALA A 53 -5.07 10.14 -5.27
CA ALA A 53 -5.37 10.91 -4.07
C ALA A 53 -4.07 11.41 -3.39
N HIS A 54 -4.18 12.23 -2.34
CA HIS A 54 -3.02 12.61 -1.53
C HIS A 54 -2.59 11.52 -0.54
N THR A 55 -3.45 10.54 -0.31
CA THR A 55 -3.17 9.40 0.58
C THR A 55 -3.60 8.11 -0.10
N ALA A 56 -2.85 7.03 0.12
CA ALA A 56 -3.19 5.67 -0.28
C ALA A 56 -2.55 4.68 0.70
N THR A 57 -2.98 3.43 0.63
CA THR A 57 -2.32 2.31 1.31
C THR A 57 -1.67 1.40 0.28
N ALA A 58 -0.70 0.62 0.70
CA ALA A 58 -0.05 -0.39 -0.13
C ALA A 58 0.67 -1.42 0.72
N SER A 59 0.77 -2.65 0.25
CA SER A 59 1.63 -3.66 0.85
C SER A 59 3.10 -3.45 0.46
N VAL A 60 4.01 -3.89 1.31
CA VAL A 60 5.44 -3.91 0.96
C VAL A 60 5.67 -4.83 -0.24
N GLY A 61 6.40 -4.33 -1.22
CA GLY A 61 6.64 -4.99 -2.51
C GLY A 61 5.73 -4.47 -3.62
N ASP A 62 4.65 -3.78 -3.30
CA ASP A 62 3.72 -3.26 -4.28
C ASP A 62 4.26 -2.03 -4.99
N VAL A 63 3.82 -1.87 -6.22
CA VAL A 63 4.11 -0.69 -7.03
C VAL A 63 3.04 0.37 -6.75
N VAL A 64 3.51 1.59 -6.49
CA VAL A 64 2.67 2.76 -6.30
C VAL A 64 2.85 3.69 -7.50
N ASP A 65 1.74 4.10 -8.11
CA ASP A 65 1.72 5.08 -9.18
C ASP A 65 1.72 6.49 -8.59
N TYR A 66 2.62 7.37 -9.07
CA TYR A 66 2.70 8.77 -8.69
C TYR A 66 2.33 9.68 -9.84
N GLN A 67 1.66 10.78 -9.52
CA GLN A 67 1.27 11.80 -10.47
C GLN A 67 1.60 13.19 -9.94
N ILE A 68 2.18 14.05 -10.79
CA ILE A 68 2.35 15.47 -10.54
C ILE A 68 1.58 16.22 -11.64
N ILE A 69 0.66 17.10 -11.23
CA ILE A 69 -0.08 17.97 -12.14
C ILE A 69 0.36 19.41 -11.91
N SER A 70 0.67 20.10 -12.99
CA SER A 70 1.06 21.52 -12.96
C SER A 70 0.43 22.26 -14.13
N THR A 71 -0.37 23.30 -13.84
CA THR A 71 -0.82 24.23 -14.87
C THR A 71 0.31 25.21 -15.16
N LEU A 72 0.76 25.25 -16.41
CA LEU A 72 1.81 26.18 -16.84
C LEU A 72 1.35 27.63 -16.73
N PRO A 73 2.27 28.56 -16.43
CA PRO A 73 1.92 29.97 -16.35
C PRO A 73 1.59 30.54 -17.72
N THR A 74 0.85 31.67 -17.75
CA THR A 74 0.52 32.35 -19.00
C THR A 74 1.77 32.90 -19.69
N ILE A 75 1.98 32.50 -20.95
CA ILE A 75 3.09 32.95 -21.82
C ILE A 75 2.51 33.78 -22.94
N THR A 76 2.81 35.09 -22.96
CA THR A 76 2.30 36.05 -23.95
C THR A 76 3.39 36.76 -24.75
N SER A 77 4.63 36.67 -24.30
CA SER A 77 5.78 37.33 -24.93
C SER A 77 7.07 36.64 -24.52
N LYS A 78 8.18 36.99 -25.19
CA LYS A 78 9.52 36.52 -24.78
C LYS A 78 9.91 36.95 -23.36
N ALA A 79 9.35 38.04 -22.83
CA ALA A 79 9.59 38.46 -21.46
C ALA A 79 8.89 37.57 -20.42
N THR A 80 7.85 36.82 -20.80
CA THR A 80 7.10 35.87 -19.95
C THR A 80 7.48 34.41 -20.19
N SER A 81 8.46 34.17 -21.09
CA SER A 81 8.97 32.82 -21.37
C SER A 81 9.63 32.21 -20.14
N LEU A 82 9.40 30.90 -19.93
CA LEU A 82 10.07 30.13 -18.92
C LEU A 82 11.54 29.91 -19.28
N THR A 83 12.43 30.09 -18.33
CA THR A 83 13.88 29.83 -18.46
C THR A 83 14.33 28.69 -17.55
N THR A 84 13.49 28.28 -16.59
CA THR A 84 13.69 27.15 -15.72
C THR A 84 12.32 26.59 -15.35
N TYR A 85 12.21 25.27 -15.37
CA TYR A 85 11.06 24.53 -14.86
C TYR A 85 11.58 23.17 -14.40
N THR A 86 11.73 23.00 -13.09
CA THR A 86 12.42 21.85 -12.49
C THR A 86 11.65 21.36 -11.30
N PHE A 87 11.38 20.07 -11.26
CA PHE A 87 10.78 19.38 -10.14
C PHE A 87 11.87 18.62 -9.39
N VAL A 88 11.90 18.76 -8.09
CA VAL A 88 12.73 17.97 -7.18
C VAL A 88 11.77 17.19 -6.29
N ASP A 89 11.79 15.89 -6.43
CA ASP A 89 10.91 14.94 -5.77
C ASP A 89 11.70 14.14 -4.75
N THR A 90 11.24 14.07 -3.49
CA THR A 90 11.97 13.43 -2.40
C THR A 90 11.07 12.44 -1.68
N MET A 91 11.44 11.17 -1.70
CA MET A 91 10.74 10.07 -1.03
C MET A 91 11.33 9.75 0.34
N SER A 92 10.49 9.31 1.28
CA SER A 92 10.94 8.71 2.54
C SER A 92 11.74 7.41 2.30
N GLU A 93 12.43 6.91 3.33
CA GLU A 93 13.27 5.72 3.23
C GLU A 93 12.52 4.46 2.76
N GLY A 94 11.23 4.36 3.13
CA GLY A 94 10.39 3.21 2.80
C GLY A 94 9.94 3.12 1.34
N ILE A 95 10.30 4.06 0.46
CA ILE A 95 9.86 4.10 -0.93
C ILE A 95 11.09 4.17 -1.83
N ARG A 96 11.06 3.48 -3.00
CA ARG A 96 12.16 3.48 -3.99
C ARG A 96 11.62 3.70 -5.40
N TYR A 97 12.21 4.65 -6.14
CA TYR A 97 11.89 4.89 -7.56
C TYR A 97 12.18 3.65 -8.40
N ASN A 98 11.24 3.28 -9.28
CA ASN A 98 11.45 2.19 -10.25
C ASN A 98 12.35 2.60 -11.40
N ARG A 99 12.45 3.90 -11.70
CA ARG A 99 13.34 4.54 -12.69
C ARG A 99 13.00 4.19 -14.15
N SER A 100 13.42 5.07 -15.03
CA SER A 100 13.25 4.91 -16.49
C SER A 100 11.79 4.75 -16.93
N ASP A 101 10.86 5.36 -16.19
CA ASP A 101 9.42 5.29 -16.42
C ASP A 101 8.74 6.68 -16.36
N VAL A 102 9.54 7.75 -16.32
CA VAL A 102 8.99 9.12 -16.25
C VAL A 102 8.40 9.51 -17.60
N ILE A 103 7.10 9.82 -17.60
CA ILE A 103 6.36 10.33 -18.74
C ILE A 103 5.84 11.72 -18.43
N ILE A 104 5.95 12.64 -19.38
CA ILE A 104 5.41 14.01 -19.29
C ILE A 104 4.40 14.19 -20.42
N GLU A 105 3.17 14.52 -20.06
CA GLU A 105 2.08 14.77 -21.00
C GLU A 105 1.59 16.20 -20.87
N PHE A 106 1.17 16.79 -21.97
CA PHE A 106 0.61 18.16 -22.00
C PHE A 106 -0.81 18.13 -22.55
N PHE A 107 -1.71 18.83 -21.87
CA PHE A 107 -3.12 18.91 -22.19
C PHE A 107 -3.60 20.34 -22.28
N ARG A 108 -4.62 20.62 -23.15
CA ARG A 108 -5.23 21.96 -23.22
C ARG A 108 -6.18 22.25 -22.07
N ASP A 109 -6.67 21.21 -21.40
CA ASP A 109 -7.67 21.28 -20.33
C ASP A 109 -7.13 20.76 -19.00
N ALA A 110 -7.71 21.22 -17.90
CA ALA A 110 -7.35 20.79 -16.54
C ALA A 110 -7.75 19.33 -16.24
N GLY A 111 -8.70 18.77 -16.99
CA GLY A 111 -9.12 17.38 -16.82
C GLY A 111 -8.24 16.37 -17.55
N CYS A 112 -7.15 16.80 -18.19
CA CYS A 112 -6.23 15.94 -18.93
C CYS A 112 -6.91 15.06 -19.99
N THR A 113 -7.87 15.64 -20.74
CA THR A 113 -8.65 14.91 -21.76
C THR A 113 -8.29 15.32 -23.20
N ASP A 114 -7.81 16.55 -23.42
CA ASP A 114 -7.38 17.07 -24.73
C ASP A 114 -5.86 17.14 -24.81
N GLU A 115 -5.25 15.98 -25.12
CA GLU A 115 -3.79 15.83 -25.19
C GLU A 115 -3.20 16.64 -26.34
N ILE A 116 -2.07 17.29 -26.10
CA ILE A 116 -1.26 18.01 -27.07
C ILE A 116 -0.09 17.13 -27.54
N THR A 117 0.67 16.59 -26.59
CA THR A 117 1.87 15.80 -26.83
C THR A 117 2.29 15.04 -25.59
N THR A 118 3.03 13.96 -25.80
CA THR A 118 3.67 13.15 -24.75
C THR A 118 5.18 13.15 -24.96
N TRP A 119 5.94 13.28 -23.88
CA TRP A 119 7.39 13.18 -23.83
C TRP A 119 7.80 12.01 -22.95
N ASP A 120 8.69 11.18 -23.43
CA ASP A 120 9.43 10.17 -22.69
C ASP A 120 10.88 10.63 -22.41
N GLU A 121 11.64 9.86 -21.67
CA GLU A 121 13.02 10.17 -21.32
C GLU A 121 13.95 10.22 -22.55
N ASP A 122 13.60 9.55 -23.66
CA ASP A 122 14.36 9.56 -24.91
C ASP A 122 14.08 10.79 -25.77
N SER A 123 13.07 11.59 -25.44
CA SER A 123 12.68 12.80 -26.19
C SER A 123 13.75 13.89 -26.21
N GLY A 124 14.67 13.89 -25.23
CA GLY A 124 15.67 14.93 -25.03
C GLY A 124 15.12 16.29 -24.57
N LYS A 125 13.82 16.34 -24.22
CA LYS A 125 13.12 17.58 -23.81
C LYS A 125 13.18 17.82 -22.30
N PHE A 126 13.46 16.79 -21.53
CA PHE A 126 13.73 16.84 -20.10
C PHE A 126 14.86 15.86 -19.74
N VAL A 127 15.38 15.98 -18.55
CA VAL A 127 16.41 15.11 -17.99
C VAL A 127 15.96 14.67 -16.61
N VAL A 128 16.07 13.37 -16.35
CA VAL A 128 15.86 12.79 -15.02
C VAL A 128 17.21 12.44 -14.41
N SER A 129 17.40 12.77 -13.14
CA SER A 129 18.56 12.37 -12.37
C SER A 129 18.15 11.95 -10.96
N TYR A 130 18.87 10.96 -10.40
CA TYR A 130 18.58 10.39 -9.08
C TYR A 130 19.76 10.60 -8.14
N ASP A 131 19.46 10.98 -6.91
CA ASP A 131 20.41 11.00 -5.78
C ASP A 131 19.95 9.94 -4.76
N ASP A 132 20.63 8.79 -4.76
CA ASP A 132 20.30 7.66 -3.87
C ASP A 132 20.56 7.98 -2.39
N ALA A 133 21.49 8.87 -2.09
CA ALA A 133 21.82 9.24 -0.71
C ALA A 133 20.73 10.11 -0.07
N GLN A 134 20.01 10.88 -0.88
CA GLN A 134 18.92 11.74 -0.45
C GLN A 134 17.54 11.14 -0.81
N ASN A 135 17.50 10.00 -1.49
CA ASN A 135 16.30 9.40 -2.08
C ASN A 135 15.49 10.42 -2.88
N THR A 136 16.17 11.13 -3.79
CA THR A 136 15.59 12.26 -4.53
C THR A 136 15.70 12.02 -6.04
N MET A 137 14.63 12.37 -6.76
CA MET A 137 14.57 12.45 -8.22
C MET A 137 14.45 13.90 -8.64
N THR A 138 15.26 14.32 -9.61
CA THR A 138 15.16 15.65 -10.21
C THR A 138 14.74 15.51 -11.67
N ILE A 139 13.66 16.19 -12.06
CA ILE A 139 13.14 16.27 -13.44
C ILE A 139 13.30 17.71 -13.91
N GLY A 140 14.26 17.97 -14.77
CA GLY A 140 14.59 19.31 -15.29
C GLY A 140 14.27 19.45 -16.77
N MET A 141 13.51 20.48 -17.15
CA MET A 141 13.29 20.79 -18.57
C MET A 141 14.59 21.24 -19.21
N THR A 142 14.95 20.65 -20.36
CA THR A 142 16.10 21.06 -21.16
C THR A 142 15.80 22.35 -21.92
N GLU A 143 16.82 22.94 -22.57
CA GLU A 143 16.61 24.06 -23.46
C GLU A 143 15.63 23.73 -24.61
N THR A 144 15.71 22.52 -25.16
CA THR A 144 14.79 22.05 -26.22
C THR A 144 13.35 21.95 -25.71
N GLY A 145 13.15 21.41 -24.51
CA GLY A 145 11.83 21.33 -23.87
C GLY A 145 11.26 22.70 -23.55
N LEU A 146 12.09 23.62 -23.02
CA LEU A 146 11.67 24.97 -22.73
C LEU A 146 11.32 25.78 -24.00
N VAL A 147 12.03 25.55 -25.11
CA VAL A 147 11.68 26.16 -26.42
C VAL A 147 10.31 25.68 -26.88
N GLU A 148 10.02 24.38 -26.77
CA GLU A 148 8.71 23.84 -27.14
C GLU A 148 7.59 24.39 -26.23
N ILE A 149 7.80 24.40 -24.91
CA ILE A 149 6.84 24.98 -23.98
C ILE A 149 6.55 26.46 -24.29
N ASN A 150 7.54 27.23 -24.66
CA ASN A 150 7.40 28.67 -24.85
C ASN A 150 6.90 29.06 -26.24
N GLU A 151 7.18 28.26 -27.27
CA GLU A 151 7.12 28.72 -28.68
C GLU A 151 6.29 27.81 -29.62
N SER A 152 5.76 26.66 -29.14
CA SER A 152 4.93 25.80 -29.99
C SER A 152 3.77 26.55 -30.63
N GLU A 153 3.59 26.31 -31.93
CA GLU A 153 2.52 26.95 -32.71
C GLU A 153 1.28 26.06 -32.75
N GLY A 154 0.11 26.65 -32.92
CA GLY A 154 -1.14 25.93 -33.15
C GLY A 154 -1.83 25.36 -31.90
N VAL A 155 -1.28 25.57 -30.71
CA VAL A 155 -1.90 25.17 -29.46
C VAL A 155 -3.15 25.96 -29.16
N TYR A 156 -3.11 27.27 -29.47
CA TYR A 156 -4.23 28.21 -29.36
C TYR A 156 -4.52 28.90 -30.68
N THR A 157 -5.80 29.23 -30.90
CA THR A 157 -6.27 30.12 -31.97
C THR A 157 -6.16 31.61 -31.58
N ASP A 158 -5.89 31.89 -30.29
CA ASP A 158 -5.72 33.23 -29.76
C ASP A 158 -4.31 33.71 -30.05
N SER A 159 -4.19 34.88 -30.69
CA SER A 159 -2.92 35.50 -31.05
C SER A 159 -2.12 36.07 -29.87
N VAL A 160 -2.68 36.08 -28.67
CA VAL A 160 -2.05 36.61 -27.46
C VAL A 160 -1.25 35.53 -26.70
N LYS A 161 -1.76 34.30 -26.64
CA LYS A 161 -1.09 33.18 -25.98
C LYS A 161 -0.08 32.49 -26.88
N ARG A 162 1.01 32.01 -26.29
CA ARG A 162 2.11 31.34 -27.01
C ARG A 162 2.44 30.03 -26.35
N GLY A 163 2.96 29.11 -27.13
CA GLY A 163 3.41 27.80 -26.65
C GLY A 163 2.33 27.07 -25.88
N TYR A 164 2.72 26.47 -24.78
CA TYR A 164 1.82 25.73 -23.86
C TYR A 164 1.28 26.63 -22.72
N SER A 165 1.06 27.92 -23.00
CA SER A 165 0.49 28.88 -22.05
C SER A 165 -0.80 28.33 -21.43
N ASP A 166 -0.90 28.33 -20.10
CA ASP A 166 -2.06 27.85 -19.34
C ASP A 166 -2.47 26.37 -19.61
N CYS A 167 -1.62 25.58 -20.27
CA CYS A 167 -1.82 24.15 -20.45
C CYS A 167 -1.53 23.39 -19.16
N THR A 168 -2.12 22.23 -19.03
CA THR A 168 -1.84 21.31 -17.94
C THR A 168 -0.69 20.37 -18.34
N MET A 169 0.32 20.29 -17.50
CA MET A 169 1.39 19.29 -17.55
C MET A 169 1.07 18.20 -16.54
N ARG A 170 1.09 16.95 -16.96
CA ARG A 170 1.02 15.78 -16.11
C ARG A 170 2.31 15.00 -16.20
N ILE A 171 2.94 14.73 -15.06
CA ILE A 171 4.10 13.86 -14.94
C ILE A 171 3.67 12.61 -14.20
N THR A 172 3.99 11.44 -14.75
CA THR A 172 3.72 10.14 -14.11
C THR A 172 5.02 9.34 -14.01
N TYR A 173 5.15 8.59 -12.93
CA TYR A 173 6.24 7.64 -12.66
C TYR A 173 5.79 6.67 -11.59
N THR A 174 6.57 5.61 -11.34
CA THR A 174 6.26 4.60 -10.35
C THR A 174 7.35 4.45 -9.30
N ALA A 175 6.97 3.96 -8.14
CA ALA A 175 7.90 3.55 -7.09
C ALA A 175 7.38 2.29 -6.38
N THR A 176 8.26 1.62 -5.65
CA THR A 176 7.92 0.42 -4.89
C THR A 176 8.04 0.69 -3.39
N LEU A 177 7.05 0.26 -2.61
CA LEU A 177 7.10 0.28 -1.17
C LEU A 177 8.05 -0.82 -0.68
N THR A 178 8.96 -0.49 0.23
CA THR A 178 10.03 -1.40 0.70
C THR A 178 9.86 -1.78 2.16
N ALA A 179 10.63 -2.76 2.63
CA ALA A 179 10.63 -3.18 4.03
C ALA A 179 11.10 -2.10 5.03
N ASP A 180 11.67 -1.00 4.55
CA ASP A 180 12.04 0.17 5.36
C ASP A 180 10.86 1.12 5.62
N ALA A 181 9.67 0.81 5.09
CA ALA A 181 8.47 1.63 5.25
C ALA A 181 8.04 1.72 6.73
N GLN A 182 7.64 2.91 7.12
CA GLN A 182 7.04 3.15 8.43
C GLN A 182 5.61 2.60 8.46
N LEU A 183 5.17 2.13 9.63
CA LEU A 183 3.87 1.48 9.81
C LEU A 183 2.86 2.37 10.54
N GLY A 184 1.58 2.12 10.29
CA GLY A 184 0.46 2.70 11.01
C GLY A 184 0.25 4.18 10.72
N ASP A 185 -0.09 4.95 11.75
CA ASP A 185 -0.31 6.40 11.65
C ASP A 185 0.97 7.19 11.27
N THR A 186 2.14 6.53 11.28
CA THR A 186 3.37 7.10 10.73
C THR A 186 3.41 6.79 9.24
N ASP A 187 3.20 7.81 8.44
CA ASP A 187 3.14 7.71 6.99
C ASP A 187 4.53 7.65 6.31
N ASN A 188 4.51 7.32 5.03
CA ASN A 188 5.68 7.37 4.16
C ASN A 188 5.45 8.49 3.13
N PRO A 189 5.93 9.72 3.41
CA PRO A 189 5.70 10.87 2.55
C PRO A 189 6.57 10.84 1.31
N ASN A 190 6.02 11.44 0.23
CA ASN A 190 6.75 11.85 -0.95
C ASN A 190 6.42 13.32 -1.25
N GLU A 191 7.42 14.19 -1.17
CA GLU A 191 7.30 15.64 -1.38
C GLU A 191 7.87 16.03 -2.74
N VAL A 192 7.23 16.97 -3.44
CA VAL A 192 7.74 17.59 -4.66
C VAL A 192 7.88 19.08 -4.48
N VAL A 193 9.02 19.63 -4.94
CA VAL A 193 9.27 21.07 -5.03
C VAL A 193 9.45 21.44 -6.50
N LEU A 194 8.54 22.28 -7.02
CA LEU A 194 8.68 22.91 -8.32
C LEU A 194 9.46 24.21 -8.16
N THR A 195 10.58 24.34 -8.88
CA THR A 195 11.34 25.58 -9.03
C THR A 195 11.20 26.10 -10.45
N TRP A 196 10.77 27.34 -10.60
CA TRP A 196 10.57 27.93 -11.92
C TRP A 196 11.04 29.38 -12.00
N LYS A 197 11.36 29.82 -13.23
CA LYS A 197 11.84 31.17 -13.50
C LYS A 197 11.40 31.62 -14.88
N ARG A 198 11.09 32.91 -14.99
CA ARG A 198 10.81 33.59 -16.26
C ARG A 198 11.95 34.51 -16.68
N THR A 199 12.02 34.87 -17.97
CA THR A 199 13.01 35.76 -18.53
C THR A 199 13.03 37.12 -17.83
N ASN A 200 11.88 37.67 -17.42
CA ASN A 200 11.73 38.98 -16.79
C ASN A 200 11.89 38.99 -15.27
N THR A 201 12.23 37.86 -14.66
CA THR A 201 12.45 37.76 -13.19
C THR A 201 13.94 37.59 -12.89
N GLY A 202 14.40 38.23 -11.83
CA GLY A 202 15.77 38.08 -11.31
C GLY A 202 15.92 36.96 -10.28
N TYR A 203 14.83 36.29 -9.89
CA TYR A 203 14.78 35.29 -8.85
C TYR A 203 13.98 34.07 -9.32
N PHE A 204 14.16 32.98 -8.61
CA PHE A 204 13.35 31.76 -8.75
C PHE A 204 12.16 31.86 -7.81
N ASP A 205 11.02 31.33 -8.28
CA ASP A 205 9.84 31.07 -7.44
C ASP A 205 9.74 29.56 -7.21
N THR A 206 9.13 29.14 -6.10
CA THR A 206 8.93 27.74 -5.74
C THR A 206 7.49 27.48 -5.30
N LEU A 207 7.02 26.26 -5.59
CA LEU A 207 5.83 25.66 -5.04
C LEU A 207 6.19 24.29 -4.48
N GLN A 208 5.46 23.82 -3.49
CA GLN A 208 5.64 22.48 -2.92
C GLN A 208 4.31 21.81 -2.70
N ASP A 209 4.29 20.48 -2.79
CA ASP A 209 3.16 19.62 -2.50
C ASP A 209 3.65 18.23 -2.11
N CYS A 210 2.80 17.40 -1.52
CA CYS A 210 3.16 16.07 -1.07
C CYS A 210 1.98 15.08 -1.10
N CYS A 211 2.30 13.80 -1.02
CA CYS A 211 1.36 12.72 -0.83
C CYS A 211 1.96 11.66 0.10
N HIS A 212 1.11 10.75 0.61
CA HIS A 212 1.45 9.88 1.72
C HIS A 212 0.97 8.46 1.43
N VAL A 213 1.83 7.45 1.59
CA VAL A 213 1.45 6.03 1.53
C VAL A 213 1.59 5.40 2.91
N TYR A 214 0.64 4.51 3.25
CA TYR A 214 0.53 3.85 4.54
C TYR A 214 0.61 2.34 4.38
N THR A 215 1.12 1.68 5.41
CA THR A 215 1.15 0.22 5.49
C THR A 215 1.03 -0.22 6.94
N TYR A 216 0.59 -1.45 7.19
CA TYR A 216 0.18 -1.95 8.49
C TYR A 216 0.75 -3.35 8.75
N GLY A 217 0.33 -3.97 9.85
CA GLY A 217 0.76 -5.31 10.19
C GLY A 217 -0.22 -6.05 11.09
N VAL A 218 0.08 -7.32 11.34
CA VAL A 218 -0.64 -8.17 12.28
C VAL A 218 0.33 -8.83 13.25
N ASP A 219 -0.09 -9.06 14.50
CA ASP A 219 0.63 -9.85 15.50
C ASP A 219 -0.26 -10.97 16.02
N VAL A 220 0.02 -12.19 15.60
CA VAL A 220 -0.69 -13.40 16.01
C VAL A 220 0.01 -14.02 17.22
N LEU A 221 -0.63 -14.04 18.37
CA LEU A 221 -0.16 -14.79 19.54
C LEU A 221 -0.72 -16.21 19.51
N LYS A 222 0.07 -17.18 19.13
CA LYS A 222 -0.28 -18.61 19.12
C LYS A 222 -0.04 -19.24 20.48
N GLN A 223 -1.05 -19.92 21.00
CA GLN A 223 -0.99 -20.62 22.27
C GLN A 223 -1.60 -22.02 22.20
N PHE A 224 -1.19 -22.90 23.11
CA PHE A 224 -1.87 -24.14 23.42
C PHE A 224 -2.55 -24.05 24.79
N SER A 225 -3.79 -24.47 24.92
CA SER A 225 -4.59 -24.23 26.13
C SER A 225 -4.01 -24.90 27.39
N ASP A 226 -3.18 -25.92 27.23
CA ASP A 226 -2.48 -26.61 28.34
C ASP A 226 -0.97 -26.23 28.41
N GLY A 227 -0.50 -25.37 27.54
CA GLY A 227 0.87 -24.88 27.49
C GLY A 227 1.93 -25.91 27.11
N LYS A 228 1.56 -27.05 26.45
CA LYS A 228 2.50 -28.17 26.22
C LYS A 228 2.83 -28.43 24.75
N GLY A 229 2.07 -27.88 23.81
CA GLY A 229 2.34 -28.05 22.39
C GLY A 229 3.64 -27.39 21.92
N ASP A 230 4.22 -27.95 20.86
CA ASP A 230 5.41 -27.39 20.22
C ASP A 230 5.00 -26.40 19.14
N LEU A 231 5.36 -25.12 19.34
CA LEU A 231 5.07 -24.02 18.42
C LEU A 231 5.76 -24.18 17.06
N ALA A 232 6.91 -24.90 17.00
CA ALA A 232 7.62 -25.14 15.76
C ALA A 232 6.85 -26.04 14.76
N ASN A 233 5.84 -26.76 15.23
CA ASN A 233 4.98 -27.62 14.40
C ASN A 233 3.72 -26.91 13.89
N VAL A 234 3.59 -25.60 14.18
CA VAL A 234 2.42 -24.80 13.80
C VAL A 234 2.74 -23.96 12.59
N HIS A 235 1.89 -24.04 11.57
CA HIS A 235 2.05 -23.26 10.35
C HIS A 235 0.74 -22.53 10.02
N PHE A 236 0.89 -21.28 9.56
CA PHE A 236 -0.20 -20.47 9.05
C PHE A 236 0.09 -19.99 7.64
N LEU A 237 -0.97 -19.75 6.87
CA LEU A 237 -0.95 -18.98 5.63
C LEU A 237 -1.81 -17.74 5.82
N LEU A 238 -1.42 -16.65 5.14
CA LEU A 238 -2.19 -15.41 5.10
C LEU A 238 -2.61 -15.15 3.64
N HIS A 239 -3.90 -15.04 3.42
CA HIS A 239 -4.50 -14.73 2.13
C HIS A 239 -5.15 -13.36 2.18
N ASN A 240 -4.83 -12.49 1.23
CA ASN A 240 -5.55 -11.24 1.01
C ASN A 240 -6.81 -11.57 0.20
N ASP A 241 -7.98 -11.41 0.81
CA ASP A 241 -9.26 -11.76 0.20
C ASP A 241 -9.77 -10.64 -0.71
N THR A 242 -9.33 -9.41 -0.47
CA THR A 242 -9.69 -8.26 -1.29
C THR A 242 -9.10 -8.40 -2.68
N ASP A 243 -7.82 -8.69 -2.80
CA ASP A 243 -7.08 -8.80 -4.06
C ASP A 243 -6.96 -10.21 -4.60
N GLY A 244 -7.16 -11.20 -3.75
CA GLY A 244 -7.22 -12.61 -4.16
C GLY A 244 -5.85 -13.26 -4.34
N TYR A 245 -4.90 -12.96 -3.44
CA TYR A 245 -3.56 -13.54 -3.45
C TYR A 245 -3.10 -14.00 -2.05
N PHE A 246 -2.07 -14.85 -2.01
CA PHE A 246 -1.38 -15.24 -0.79
C PHE A 246 -0.17 -14.34 -0.54
N VAL A 247 -0.01 -13.90 0.70
CA VAL A 247 1.11 -13.06 1.12
C VAL A 247 2.41 -13.87 1.12
N THR A 248 3.48 -13.28 0.58
CA THR A 248 4.85 -13.77 0.71
C THR A 248 5.66 -12.83 1.59
N ALA A 249 6.52 -13.38 2.44
CA ALA A 249 7.30 -12.60 3.38
C ALA A 249 8.66 -13.26 3.67
N GLU A 250 9.63 -12.46 4.10
CA GLU A 250 10.93 -12.89 4.59
C GLU A 250 11.02 -12.70 6.11
N LEU A 251 11.57 -13.70 6.82
CA LEU A 251 11.76 -13.62 8.26
C LEU A 251 13.10 -12.96 8.58
N VAL A 252 13.06 -11.79 9.20
CA VAL A 252 14.24 -11.03 9.63
C VAL A 252 14.08 -10.70 11.12
N ASP A 253 15.04 -11.12 11.95
CA ASP A 253 15.06 -10.86 13.39
C ASP A 253 13.75 -11.21 14.15
N GLY A 254 13.05 -12.27 13.69
CA GLY A 254 11.82 -12.74 14.32
C GLY A 254 10.54 -12.03 13.87
N VAL A 255 10.63 -11.16 12.86
CA VAL A 255 9.52 -10.46 12.22
C VAL A 255 9.46 -10.86 10.75
N TYR A 256 8.28 -11.16 10.24
CA TYR A 256 8.01 -11.39 8.83
C TYR A 256 7.73 -10.05 8.14
N TYR A 257 8.58 -9.68 7.21
CA TYR A 257 8.35 -8.51 6.33
C TYR A 257 7.80 -9.02 5.01
N VAL A 258 6.67 -8.47 4.59
CA VAL A 258 6.07 -8.77 3.29
C VAL A 258 7.08 -8.45 2.19
N THR A 259 7.15 -9.30 1.18
CA THR A 259 8.05 -9.16 0.01
C THR A 259 7.28 -9.18 -1.31
N GLY A 260 5.98 -9.40 -1.25
CA GLY A 260 5.09 -9.49 -2.40
C GLY A 260 4.00 -10.53 -2.19
N HIS A 261 3.45 -11.02 -3.29
CA HIS A 261 2.29 -11.90 -3.29
C HIS A 261 2.40 -13.03 -4.32
N GLU A 262 1.63 -14.10 -4.13
CA GLU A 262 1.55 -15.26 -5.02
C GLU A 262 0.10 -15.74 -5.18
N ALA A 263 -0.28 -16.03 -6.41
CA ALA A 263 -1.63 -16.53 -6.70
C ALA A 263 -1.89 -17.98 -6.21
N LYS A 264 -0.83 -18.70 -5.84
CA LYS A 264 -0.93 -20.13 -5.46
C LYS A 264 -0.51 -20.33 -4.01
N GLU A 265 -1.38 -20.96 -3.25
CA GLU A 265 -1.14 -21.41 -1.87
C GLU A 265 0.22 -22.12 -1.69
N SER A 266 0.60 -22.98 -2.62
CA SER A 266 1.85 -23.76 -2.53
C SER A 266 3.14 -22.93 -2.61
N LYS A 267 3.03 -21.65 -2.90
CA LYS A 267 4.14 -20.70 -2.97
C LYS A 267 4.06 -19.61 -1.90
N ALA A 268 2.97 -19.59 -1.14
CA ALA A 268 2.79 -18.69 0.00
C ALA A 268 3.85 -18.92 1.07
N THR A 269 4.14 -17.91 1.86
CA THR A 269 4.98 -18.07 3.04
C THR A 269 4.22 -18.85 4.12
N ALA A 270 4.82 -19.94 4.61
CA ALA A 270 4.34 -20.62 5.82
C ALA A 270 4.85 -19.84 7.03
N PHE A 271 3.96 -19.15 7.72
CA PHE A 271 4.27 -18.40 8.93
C PHE A 271 4.35 -19.33 10.14
N VAL A 272 5.45 -19.29 10.86
CA VAL A 272 5.73 -20.14 12.04
C VAL A 272 5.86 -19.25 13.27
N PRO A 273 5.18 -19.55 14.39
CA PRO A 273 5.35 -18.79 15.63
C PRO A 273 6.81 -18.85 16.13
N ASN A 274 7.30 -17.76 16.69
CA ASN A 274 8.57 -17.75 17.39
C ASN A 274 8.46 -18.49 18.75
N GLY A 275 9.56 -18.60 19.51
CA GLY A 275 9.59 -19.30 20.79
C GLY A 275 8.65 -18.73 21.89
N GLU A 276 8.15 -17.52 21.70
CA GLU A 276 7.18 -16.85 22.57
C GLU A 276 5.73 -16.99 22.06
N GLY A 277 5.55 -17.56 20.88
CA GLY A 277 4.26 -17.78 20.23
C GLY A 277 3.83 -16.69 19.27
N HIS A 278 4.65 -15.67 19.04
CA HIS A 278 4.30 -14.54 18.14
C HIS A 278 4.63 -14.85 16.68
N ILE A 279 3.70 -14.46 15.79
CA ILE A 279 3.90 -14.30 14.35
C ILE A 279 3.59 -12.84 14.05
N ARG A 280 4.62 -12.04 13.82
CA ARG A 280 4.48 -10.64 13.42
C ARG A 280 4.69 -10.52 11.93
N VAL A 281 3.68 -10.05 11.20
CA VAL A 281 3.72 -9.81 9.75
C VAL A 281 3.55 -8.31 9.53
N MET A 282 4.54 -7.67 8.90
CA MET A 282 4.61 -6.24 8.67
C MET A 282 4.62 -5.94 7.18
N GLY A 283 3.97 -4.84 6.77
CA GLY A 283 3.90 -4.41 5.39
C GLY A 283 2.64 -4.87 4.66
N LEU A 284 1.49 -4.86 5.35
CA LEU A 284 0.16 -5.15 4.82
C LEU A 284 -0.60 -3.84 4.56
N GLU A 285 -1.49 -3.83 3.61
CA GLU A 285 -2.41 -2.71 3.31
C GLU A 285 -3.75 -2.84 4.05
N ASP A 286 -4.66 -1.86 3.86
CA ASP A 286 -5.99 -1.86 4.46
C ASP A 286 -6.96 -2.73 3.65
N ASP A 287 -6.98 -3.99 3.99
CA ASP A 287 -7.73 -5.02 3.30
C ASP A 287 -8.35 -6.04 4.26
N THR A 288 -9.06 -6.98 3.67
CA THR A 288 -9.59 -8.16 4.35
C THR A 288 -8.66 -9.34 4.10
N TYR A 289 -8.21 -9.96 5.17
CA TYR A 289 -7.30 -11.12 5.14
C TYR A 289 -7.93 -12.32 5.82
N THR A 290 -7.62 -13.53 5.32
CA THR A 290 -7.90 -14.79 6.01
C THR A 290 -6.60 -15.45 6.46
N LEU A 291 -6.44 -15.61 7.78
CA LEU A 291 -5.37 -16.40 8.40
C LEU A 291 -5.82 -17.84 8.56
N THR A 292 -5.16 -18.77 7.89
CA THR A 292 -5.50 -20.22 7.93
C THR A 292 -4.39 -21.00 8.60
N GLU A 293 -4.74 -21.78 9.65
CA GLU A 293 -3.81 -22.73 10.25
C GLU A 293 -3.75 -23.98 9.37
N THR A 294 -2.59 -24.32 8.80
CA THR A 294 -2.39 -25.48 7.93
C THR A 294 -1.86 -26.69 8.69
N ASP A 295 -1.07 -26.46 9.72
CA ASP A 295 -0.50 -27.51 10.57
C ASP A 295 -0.51 -27.09 12.04
N THR A 296 -0.67 -28.06 12.93
CA THR A 296 -0.55 -27.89 14.38
C THR A 296 0.18 -29.06 15.01
N ASP A 297 0.61 -28.91 16.27
CA ASP A 297 1.37 -29.97 16.96
C ASP A 297 0.52 -31.23 17.18
N MET A 298 1.20 -32.38 17.19
CA MET A 298 0.56 -33.70 17.33
C MET A 298 -0.21 -33.80 18.65
N GLY A 299 -1.48 -34.18 18.56
CA GLY A 299 -2.39 -34.31 19.72
C GLY A 299 -3.26 -33.09 19.98
N TYR A 300 -3.13 -32.04 19.17
CA TYR A 300 -4.00 -30.88 19.21
C TYR A 300 -4.96 -30.85 18.03
N VAL A 301 -6.05 -30.10 18.19
CA VAL A 301 -7.06 -29.92 17.16
C VAL A 301 -6.68 -28.74 16.29
N LEU A 302 -6.49 -29.00 14.99
CA LEU A 302 -6.31 -27.98 13.97
C LEU A 302 -7.55 -27.07 13.91
N LEU A 303 -7.36 -25.76 13.75
CA LEU A 303 -8.46 -24.84 13.48
C LEU A 303 -9.14 -25.23 12.17
N LYS A 304 -10.47 -25.32 12.23
CA LYS A 304 -11.27 -25.77 11.09
C LYS A 304 -11.54 -24.64 10.10
N ASP A 305 -11.79 -23.44 10.63
CA ASP A 305 -12.19 -22.26 9.87
C ASP A 305 -11.06 -21.24 9.91
N GLY A 306 -10.85 -20.51 8.83
CA GLY A 306 -9.91 -19.38 8.79
C GLY A 306 -10.36 -18.24 9.70
N ILE A 307 -9.43 -17.43 10.13
CA ILE A 307 -9.68 -16.24 10.96
C ILE A 307 -9.67 -15.04 10.04
N GLU A 308 -10.78 -14.32 9.96
CA GLU A 308 -10.89 -13.08 9.23
C GLU A 308 -10.20 -11.95 10.01
N ILE A 309 -9.33 -11.22 9.34
CA ILE A 309 -8.65 -10.03 9.85
C ILE A 309 -8.96 -8.90 8.87
N VAL A 310 -9.51 -7.80 9.37
CA VAL A 310 -9.78 -6.62 8.54
C VAL A 310 -8.95 -5.46 9.06
N ILE A 311 -8.21 -4.82 8.18
CA ILE A 311 -7.55 -3.54 8.41
C ILE A 311 -8.35 -2.52 7.61
N THR A 312 -8.73 -1.40 8.21
CA THR A 312 -9.45 -0.32 7.54
C THR A 312 -8.76 1.00 7.81
N ALA A 313 -8.28 1.67 6.78
CA ALA A 313 -7.77 3.03 6.85
C ALA A 313 -8.87 4.03 6.51
N ALA A 314 -8.89 5.16 7.20
CA ALA A 314 -9.82 6.24 6.96
C ALA A 314 -9.17 7.60 7.29
N GLU A 315 -9.71 8.68 6.75
CA GLU A 315 -9.27 10.02 7.10
C GLU A 315 -9.36 10.29 8.60
N GLY A 316 -8.22 10.64 9.20
CA GLY A 316 -8.10 11.07 10.57
C GLY A 316 -8.45 12.56 10.78
N GLU A 317 -8.24 13.04 12.01
CA GLU A 317 -8.43 14.45 12.34
C GLU A 317 -7.21 15.32 11.93
N SER A 318 -6.02 14.73 11.89
CA SER A 318 -4.78 15.42 11.54
C SER A 318 -4.71 15.70 10.05
N ALA A 319 -4.05 16.80 9.68
CA ALA A 319 -3.79 17.17 8.30
C ALA A 319 -2.30 17.47 8.09
N CYS A 320 -1.80 17.16 6.89
CA CYS A 320 -0.46 17.51 6.48
C CYS A 320 -0.32 19.04 6.38
N GLU A 321 0.75 19.61 6.92
CA GLU A 321 1.00 21.05 6.88
C GLU A 321 1.37 21.54 5.47
N THR A 322 1.94 20.68 4.63
CA THR A 322 2.41 21.02 3.27
C THR A 322 1.27 21.01 2.26
N CYS A 323 0.54 19.91 2.14
CA CYS A 323 -0.53 19.75 1.14
C CYS A 323 -1.93 19.98 1.71
N GLY A 324 -2.10 20.01 3.03
CA GLY A 324 -3.39 20.15 3.68
C GLY A 324 -4.27 18.90 3.64
N ALA A 325 -3.77 17.80 3.06
CA ALA A 325 -4.49 16.53 3.00
C ALA A 325 -4.73 15.97 4.40
N LYS A 326 -5.89 15.32 4.58
CA LYS A 326 -6.17 14.54 5.80
C LYS A 326 -5.28 13.30 5.81
N LEU A 327 -4.54 13.13 6.92
CA LEU A 327 -3.73 11.94 7.15
C LEU A 327 -4.63 10.76 7.53
N LEU A 328 -4.23 9.53 7.13
CA LEU A 328 -5.00 8.34 7.45
C LEU A 328 -4.73 7.88 8.89
N THR A 329 -5.72 7.25 9.48
CA THR A 329 -5.62 6.45 10.70
C THR A 329 -6.35 5.13 10.49
N ALA A 330 -5.83 4.05 11.07
CA ALA A 330 -6.40 2.73 10.87
C ALA A 330 -7.19 2.22 12.07
N SER A 331 -8.10 1.31 11.78
CA SER A 331 -8.81 0.46 12.75
C SER A 331 -8.74 -0.99 12.30
N GLY A 332 -8.81 -1.92 13.25
CA GLY A 332 -8.75 -3.35 12.97
C GLY A 332 -9.93 -4.11 13.55
N SER A 333 -10.30 -5.24 12.90
CA SER A 333 -11.22 -6.22 13.47
C SER A 333 -10.75 -7.63 13.20
N VAL A 334 -11.18 -8.56 14.07
CA VAL A 334 -10.91 -10.00 13.97
C VAL A 334 -12.24 -10.74 14.08
N ASN A 335 -12.61 -11.51 13.07
CA ASN A 335 -13.92 -12.20 12.96
C ASN A 335 -15.11 -11.26 13.18
N GLY A 336 -14.99 -10.01 12.72
CA GLY A 336 -16.02 -8.96 12.87
C GLY A 336 -16.02 -8.23 14.21
N ASP A 337 -15.21 -8.62 15.18
CA ASP A 337 -15.06 -7.93 16.46
C ASP A 337 -13.92 -6.91 16.36
N ALA A 338 -14.21 -5.63 16.68
CA ALA A 338 -13.19 -4.58 16.69
C ALA A 338 -12.12 -4.86 17.75
N VAL A 339 -10.86 -4.61 17.40
CA VAL A 339 -9.71 -4.76 18.28
C VAL A 339 -8.95 -3.44 18.38
N ASP A 340 -8.34 -3.20 19.55
CA ASP A 340 -7.45 -2.05 19.73
C ASP A 340 -6.10 -2.36 19.04
N MET A 341 -5.77 -1.60 18.03
CA MET A 341 -4.48 -1.74 17.32
C MET A 341 -3.32 -1.24 18.18
N GLU A 342 -2.17 -1.88 18.03
CA GLU A 342 -0.93 -1.53 18.74
C GLU A 342 -0.04 -0.58 17.93
N SER A 343 0.87 0.11 18.61
CA SER A 343 1.95 0.92 18.03
C SER A 343 1.48 2.01 17.07
N GLY A 344 0.52 2.85 17.49
CA GLY A 344 0.03 3.95 16.66
C GLY A 344 -0.84 3.46 15.51
N ASN A 345 -1.80 2.60 15.82
CA ASN A 345 -2.73 1.98 14.86
C ASN A 345 -2.02 1.24 13.70
N ALA A 346 -0.88 0.63 14.00
CA ALA A 346 -0.08 -0.07 13.00
C ALA A 346 -0.36 -1.58 12.93
N ILE A 347 -0.69 -2.20 14.07
CA ILE A 347 -0.66 -3.65 14.21
C ILE A 347 -1.99 -4.15 14.78
N VAL A 348 -2.63 -5.08 14.08
CA VAL A 348 -3.82 -5.80 14.56
C VAL A 348 -3.38 -6.98 15.42
N PRO A 349 -3.65 -6.98 16.75
CA PRO A 349 -3.32 -8.10 17.61
C PRO A 349 -4.43 -9.14 17.59
N LEU A 350 -4.06 -10.43 17.57
CA LEU A 350 -5.02 -11.52 17.78
C LEU A 350 -4.37 -12.71 18.49
N THR A 351 -5.22 -13.52 19.16
CA THR A 351 -4.75 -14.72 19.87
C THR A 351 -5.42 -15.96 19.28
N VAL A 352 -4.61 -16.97 18.99
CA VAL A 352 -5.04 -18.26 18.45
C VAL A 352 -4.70 -19.37 19.45
N ILE A 353 -5.72 -20.13 19.91
CA ILE A 353 -5.56 -21.17 20.93
C ILE A 353 -5.98 -22.52 20.37
N ASN A 354 -5.06 -23.51 20.37
CA ASN A 354 -5.39 -24.89 20.07
C ASN A 354 -5.61 -25.68 21.35
N ASN A 355 -6.66 -26.51 21.34
CA ASN A 355 -6.99 -27.39 22.42
C ASN A 355 -6.48 -28.82 22.14
N PRO A 356 -6.11 -29.60 23.19
CA PRO A 356 -5.79 -30.99 23.01
C PRO A 356 -6.97 -31.76 22.36
N GLY A 357 -6.64 -32.64 21.44
CA GLY A 357 -7.59 -33.56 20.84
C GLY A 357 -8.12 -34.57 21.88
N PHE A 358 -9.27 -35.16 21.61
CA PHE A 358 -9.78 -36.22 22.43
C PHE A 358 -8.87 -37.45 22.27
N ASP A 359 -8.07 -37.78 23.29
CA ASP A 359 -7.53 -39.11 23.42
C ASP A 359 -8.72 -40.06 23.64
N LEU A 360 -9.06 -40.84 22.61
CA LEU A 360 -9.95 -41.96 22.83
C LEU A 360 -9.28 -42.82 23.90
N PRO A 361 -9.97 -43.16 25.02
CA PRO A 361 -9.42 -44.06 26.01
C PRO A 361 -8.89 -45.28 25.25
N LYS A 362 -7.62 -45.63 25.41
CA LYS A 362 -7.07 -46.88 24.87
C LYS A 362 -7.93 -48.01 25.40
N ALA A 363 -8.99 -48.37 24.67
CA ALA A 363 -9.89 -49.52 24.97
C ALA A 363 -9.12 -50.80 24.66
N GLY A 364 -8.08 -51.08 25.42
CA GLY A 364 -7.18 -52.20 25.28
C GLY A 364 -6.43 -52.54 26.56
N GLY A 365 -6.74 -51.85 27.65
CA GLY A 365 -6.16 -52.14 28.95
C GLY A 365 -6.83 -53.36 29.61
N TYR A 366 -6.37 -53.75 30.79
CA TYR A 366 -6.75 -54.91 31.62
C TYR A 366 -8.24 -55.28 31.64
N GLY A 367 -9.17 -54.38 31.28
CA GLY A 367 -10.62 -54.65 31.25
C GLY A 367 -11.03 -55.63 30.16
N THR A 368 -10.53 -55.56 28.93
CA THR A 368 -10.88 -56.49 27.85
C THR A 368 -10.42 -57.92 28.13
N TRP A 369 -9.26 -58.12 28.78
CA TRP A 369 -8.75 -59.38 29.15
C TRP A 369 -9.67 -60.04 30.19
N MET A 370 -10.15 -59.35 31.24
CA MET A 370 -11.09 -59.88 32.23
C MET A 370 -12.43 -60.27 31.64
N PHE A 371 -12.99 -59.48 30.71
CA PHE A 371 -14.23 -59.82 30.02
C PHE A 371 -14.06 -61.02 29.08
N THR A 372 -12.91 -61.11 28.39
CA THR A 372 -12.64 -62.30 27.54
C THR A 372 -12.48 -63.59 28.37
N VAL A 373 -11.71 -63.52 29.44
CA VAL A 373 -11.51 -64.64 30.32
C VAL A 373 -12.81 -65.03 31.02
N GLY A 374 -13.57 -64.06 31.53
CA GLY A 374 -14.89 -64.27 32.14
C GLY A 374 -15.90 -64.89 31.17
N GLY A 375 -15.96 -64.43 29.95
CA GLY A 375 -16.79 -64.95 28.86
C GLY A 375 -16.41 -66.39 28.48
N CYS A 376 -15.14 -66.71 28.38
CA CYS A 376 -14.66 -68.11 28.12
C CYS A 376 -14.98 -69.07 29.26
N MET A 377 -14.85 -68.59 30.51
CA MET A 377 -15.26 -69.43 31.67
C MET A 377 -16.76 -69.76 31.68
N LEU A 378 -17.59 -68.77 31.40
CA LEU A 378 -19.04 -68.95 31.32
C LEU A 378 -19.43 -69.93 30.21
N LEU A 379 -18.80 -69.83 29.04
CA LEU A 379 -19.01 -70.80 27.95
C LEU A 379 -18.54 -72.20 28.32
N GLY A 380 -17.40 -72.29 29.01
CA GLY A 380 -16.88 -73.55 29.52
C GLY A 380 -17.85 -74.22 30.54
N VAL A 381 -18.40 -73.47 31.48
CA VAL A 381 -19.40 -73.98 32.47
C VAL A 381 -20.69 -74.39 31.77
N ALA A 382 -21.20 -73.62 30.83
CA ALA A 382 -22.39 -73.97 30.05
C ALA A 382 -22.20 -75.25 29.24
N ALA A 383 -21.05 -75.40 28.57
CA ALA A 383 -20.71 -76.63 27.84
C ALA A 383 -20.61 -77.83 28.77
N PHE A 384 -20.02 -77.67 29.98
CA PHE A 384 -19.93 -78.73 31.00
C PHE A 384 -21.29 -79.15 31.50
N ILE A 385 -22.20 -78.24 31.78
CA ILE A 385 -23.59 -78.54 32.21
C ILE A 385 -24.32 -79.28 31.09
N VAL A 386 -24.24 -78.91 29.86
CA VAL A 386 -24.88 -79.62 28.73
C VAL A 386 -24.32 -81.01 28.55
N VAL A 387 -23.02 -81.22 28.66
CA VAL A 387 -22.38 -82.53 28.54
C VAL A 387 -22.78 -83.44 29.71
N ARG A 388 -22.84 -82.89 30.92
CA ARG A 388 -23.23 -83.64 32.11
C ARG A 388 -24.69 -83.96 32.03
N GLY A 389 -25.58 -83.11 31.62
CA GLY A 389 -27.02 -83.37 31.42
C GLY A 389 -27.27 -84.45 30.37
N ARG A 390 -26.49 -84.46 29.27
CA ARG A 390 -26.59 -85.52 28.25
C ARG A 390 -26.09 -86.91 28.79
N LYS A 391 -25.12 -86.94 29.69
CA LYS A 391 -24.67 -88.17 30.32
C LYS A 391 -25.70 -88.75 31.31
N HIS A 392 -26.46 -87.90 32.01
CA HIS A 392 -27.50 -88.34 32.94
C HIS A 392 -28.69 -88.96 32.22
N ASN A 393 -29.12 -88.37 31.08
CA ASN A 393 -30.22 -88.93 30.27
C ASN A 393 -29.85 -90.20 29.49
N ARG A 394 -28.60 -90.67 29.50
CA ARG A 394 -28.15 -91.86 28.79
C ARG A 394 -28.07 -93.08 29.70
N ASN A 395 -28.23 -92.89 31.03
CA ASN A 395 -28.21 -94.02 32.04
C ASN A 395 -29.62 -94.43 32.50
N ASP A 396 -30.66 -93.74 31.95
CA ASP A 396 -32.07 -94.08 32.28
C ASP A 396 -32.82 -94.65 31.06
N GLN A 397 -32.13 -95.37 30.15
CA GLN A 397 -32.74 -96.20 29.11
C GLN A 397 -32.23 -97.65 29.17
#